data_cc6a660ff729cb713611f27b7eb3b3b9
#
_entry.id   cc6a660ff729cb713611f27b7eb3b3b9
#
_cell.length_a   1.000
_cell.length_b   1.000
_cell.length_c   1.000
_cell.angle_alpha   90.00
_cell.angle_beta   90.00
_cell.angle_gamma   90.00
#
_symmetry.space_group_name_H-M   'P 1'
#
loop_
_entity.id
_entity.type
_entity.pdbx_description
1 polymer ?
#
loop_
_entity_poly.entity_id
_entity_poly.type
_entity_poly.pdbx_seq_one_letter_code
_entity_poly.pdbx_strand_id
1 'polypeptide(L)'
;YKFMDKDFFKKIRILDAGMGQELLARGLVTKGTLWSATSLLDEKYYQLVIDTHLSSIKAGADVILTNTFTTRKVRMEQNQVLESFNLVNKKACELALKAKELSKKNIFIAGSLPAQNDTYEVDKRDKKIIEKDFFDQAKILSPHVDFFYLDVLSSGREIEIAMNVTQKLNKLVLVGVHIKKNGKLPSGESITETVQKYKNQRW
;
A
#
# COMPACT_ATOMS: atom_id res chain seq x y z
N TYR A 1 1.21 -22.87 5.03
CA TYR A 1 1.09 -21.59 4.32
C TYR A 1 0.16 -21.79 3.12
N LYS A 2 -1.04 -21.20 3.16
CA LYS A 2 -1.94 -21.20 2.02
C LYS A 2 -1.42 -20.14 1.06
N PHE A 3 -0.94 -20.54 -0.11
CA PHE A 3 -0.58 -19.57 -1.15
C PHE A 3 -1.82 -18.74 -1.50
N MET A 4 -1.65 -17.42 -1.58
CA MET A 4 -2.69 -16.51 -2.03
C MET A 4 -3.03 -16.83 -3.49
N ASP A 5 -4.30 -17.15 -3.75
CA ASP A 5 -4.82 -17.44 -5.07
C ASP A 5 -5.83 -16.35 -5.46
N LYS A 6 -5.90 -16.01 -6.76
CA LYS A 6 -6.93 -15.10 -7.30
C LYS A 6 -8.36 -15.54 -6.99
N ASP A 7 -8.57 -16.83 -6.72
CA ASP A 7 -9.86 -17.37 -6.30
C ASP A 7 -10.33 -16.82 -4.96
N PHE A 8 -9.43 -16.31 -4.14
CA PHE A 8 -9.76 -15.57 -2.92
C PHE A 8 -10.70 -14.40 -3.21
N PHE A 9 -10.49 -13.69 -4.33
CA PHE A 9 -11.29 -12.53 -4.73
C PHE A 9 -12.57 -12.86 -5.51
N LYS A 10 -12.89 -14.14 -5.75
CA LYS A 10 -14.19 -14.55 -6.29
C LYS A 10 -15.35 -14.34 -5.31
N LYS A 11 -15.05 -14.11 -4.04
CA LYS A 11 -16.03 -13.78 -2.99
C LYS A 11 -15.79 -12.35 -2.52
N ILE A 12 -16.82 -11.75 -1.93
CA ILE A 12 -16.68 -10.44 -1.26
C ILE A 12 -15.61 -10.56 -0.18
N ARG A 13 -14.68 -9.60 -0.19
CA ARG A 13 -13.60 -9.48 0.79
C ARG A 13 -13.57 -8.08 1.37
N ILE A 14 -13.30 -8.01 2.65
CA ILE A 14 -13.23 -6.75 3.38
C ILE A 14 -11.75 -6.42 3.63
N LEU A 15 -11.32 -5.28 3.09
CA LEU A 15 -10.03 -4.68 3.41
C LEU A 15 -10.18 -3.84 4.68
N ASP A 16 -9.06 -3.59 5.35
CA ASP A 16 -9.03 -2.69 6.49
C ASP A 16 -9.35 -1.24 6.08
N ALA A 17 -9.61 -0.41 7.10
CA ALA A 17 -9.90 1.02 6.92
C ALA A 17 -8.61 1.85 6.78
N GLY A 18 -8.77 3.16 6.57
CA GLY A 18 -7.67 4.10 6.40
C GLY A 18 -6.79 4.21 7.65
N MET A 19 -5.66 3.51 7.67
CA MET A 19 -4.71 3.45 8.79
C MET A 19 -4.36 4.84 9.33
N GLY A 20 -4.09 5.82 8.45
CA GLY A 20 -3.67 7.16 8.88
C GLY A 20 -4.74 7.88 9.69
N GLN A 21 -6.01 7.81 9.28
CA GLN A 21 -7.12 8.42 10.01
C GLN A 21 -7.34 7.77 11.37
N GLU A 22 -7.27 6.44 11.43
CA GLU A 22 -7.41 5.70 12.69
C GLU A 22 -6.28 6.02 13.66
N LEU A 23 -5.04 6.11 13.18
CA LEU A 23 -3.91 6.48 14.04
C LEU A 23 -4.06 7.90 14.61
N LEU A 24 -4.53 8.87 13.80
CA LEU A 24 -4.82 10.22 14.26
C LEU A 24 -5.92 10.23 15.33
N ALA A 25 -7.02 9.54 15.07
CA ALA A 25 -8.14 9.43 16.03
C ALA A 25 -7.71 8.80 17.36
N ARG A 26 -6.67 7.96 17.34
CA ARG A 26 -6.09 7.29 18.51
C ARG A 26 -4.93 8.06 19.16
N GLY A 27 -4.62 9.28 18.69
CA GLY A 27 -3.66 10.16 19.33
C GLY A 27 -2.27 10.20 18.68
N LEU A 28 -2.11 9.71 17.44
CA LEU A 28 -0.87 9.94 16.70
C LEU A 28 -0.66 11.45 16.47
N VAL A 29 0.48 11.96 16.91
CA VAL A 29 0.95 13.31 16.59
C VAL A 29 1.90 13.23 15.41
N THR A 30 1.47 13.74 14.24
CA THR A 30 2.23 13.65 13.00
C THR A 30 3.40 14.63 12.93
N LYS A 31 4.45 14.26 12.20
CA LYS A 31 5.59 15.14 11.87
C LYS A 31 5.48 15.53 10.40
N GLY A 32 5.42 16.84 10.12
CA GLY A 32 5.35 17.36 8.76
C GLY A 32 4.25 16.70 7.92
N THR A 33 4.62 16.23 6.74
CA THR A 33 3.72 15.54 5.81
C THR A 33 3.87 14.02 5.85
N LEU A 34 4.55 13.46 6.86
CA LEU A 34 4.73 12.01 7.02
C LEU A 34 3.45 11.25 7.34
N TRP A 35 2.44 11.95 7.87
CA TRP A 35 1.15 11.33 8.18
C TRP A 35 1.35 10.05 9.03
N SER A 36 0.76 8.91 8.59
CA SER A 36 0.88 7.64 9.29
C SER A 36 2.33 7.12 9.42
N ALA A 37 3.24 7.47 8.52
CA ALA A 37 4.64 7.05 8.61
C ALA A 37 5.35 7.58 9.86
N THR A 38 4.86 8.67 10.47
CA THR A 38 5.38 9.15 11.75
C THR A 38 5.37 8.05 12.82
N SER A 39 4.35 7.20 12.83
CA SER A 39 4.22 6.10 13.80
C SER A 39 5.26 5.00 13.64
N LEU A 40 6.00 4.98 12.54
CA LEU A 40 7.05 3.99 12.26
C LEU A 40 8.45 4.48 12.62
N LEU A 41 8.60 5.80 12.85
CA LEU A 41 9.85 6.45 13.23
C LEU A 41 10.03 6.56 14.75
N ASP A 42 8.99 6.30 15.53
CA ASP A 42 9.03 6.45 16.99
C ASP A 42 8.36 5.21 17.63
N GLU A 43 9.16 4.46 18.36
CA GLU A 43 8.78 3.18 18.97
C GLU A 43 7.55 3.29 19.90
N LYS A 44 7.35 4.44 20.52
CA LYS A 44 6.17 4.68 21.39
C LYS A 44 4.84 4.48 20.68
N TYR A 45 4.82 4.54 19.33
CA TYR A 45 3.62 4.34 18.51
C TYR A 45 3.47 2.93 17.95
N TYR A 46 4.44 2.03 18.13
CA TYR A 46 4.36 0.68 17.54
C TYR A 46 3.15 -0.10 18.05
N GLN A 47 2.87 -0.02 19.35
CA GLN A 47 1.69 -0.66 19.91
C GLN A 47 0.39 -0.07 19.34
N LEU A 48 0.34 1.26 19.11
CA LEU A 48 -0.79 1.92 18.49
C LEU A 48 -1.08 1.40 17.08
N VAL A 49 -0.03 1.16 16.27
CA VAL A 49 -0.16 0.55 14.93
C VAL A 49 -0.70 -0.87 15.03
N ILE A 50 -0.16 -1.68 15.94
CA ILE A 50 -0.63 -3.06 16.18
C ILE A 50 -2.11 -3.05 16.57
N ASP A 51 -2.51 -2.20 17.52
CA ASP A 51 -3.88 -2.11 18.01
C ASP A 51 -4.86 -1.65 16.92
N THR A 52 -4.40 -0.77 16.01
CA THR A 52 -5.18 -0.32 14.87
C THR A 52 -5.44 -1.47 13.88
N HIS A 53 -4.41 -2.26 13.53
CA HIS A 53 -4.59 -3.47 12.73
C HIS A 53 -5.51 -4.49 13.42
N LEU A 54 -5.32 -4.73 14.72
CA LEU A 54 -6.16 -5.64 15.49
C LEU A 54 -7.63 -5.21 15.50
N SER A 55 -7.89 -3.92 15.59
CA SER A 55 -9.24 -3.36 15.54
C SER A 55 -9.92 -3.67 14.19
N SER A 56 -9.21 -3.48 13.07
CA SER A 56 -9.72 -3.82 11.73
C SER A 56 -10.00 -5.32 11.59
N ILE A 57 -9.07 -6.16 12.05
CA ILE A 57 -9.25 -7.62 12.05
C ILE A 57 -10.45 -8.05 12.90
N LYS A 58 -10.62 -7.43 14.07
CA LYS A 58 -11.77 -7.70 14.97
C LYS A 58 -13.09 -7.28 14.32
N ALA A 59 -13.10 -6.18 13.59
CA ALA A 59 -14.25 -5.68 12.84
C ALA A 59 -14.62 -6.55 11.63
N GLY A 60 -13.76 -7.48 11.22
CA GLY A 60 -14.06 -8.43 10.16
C GLY A 60 -13.24 -8.27 8.88
N ALA A 61 -12.14 -7.54 8.91
CA ALA A 61 -11.24 -7.46 7.77
C ALA A 61 -10.66 -8.84 7.41
N ASP A 62 -10.78 -9.21 6.13
CA ASP A 62 -10.13 -10.40 5.55
C ASP A 62 -8.66 -10.09 5.18
N VAL A 63 -8.36 -8.83 4.93
CA VAL A 63 -7.06 -8.31 4.52
C VAL A 63 -6.73 -7.05 5.30
N ILE A 64 -5.49 -6.96 5.79
CA ILE A 64 -4.92 -5.72 6.31
C ILE A 64 -3.79 -5.23 5.40
N LEU A 65 -3.64 -3.92 5.26
CA LEU A 65 -2.59 -3.30 4.46
C LEU A 65 -1.43 -2.85 5.36
N THR A 66 -0.21 -3.05 4.90
CA THR A 66 0.96 -2.47 5.59
C THR A 66 0.85 -0.94 5.64
N ASN A 67 1.28 -0.32 6.74
CA ASN A 67 1.28 1.13 6.92
C ASN A 67 2.39 1.80 6.08
N THR A 68 2.35 1.60 4.75
CA THR A 68 3.42 2.03 3.83
C THR A 68 2.99 3.08 2.81
N PHE A 69 1.80 3.66 2.96
CA PHE A 69 1.31 4.68 2.04
C PHE A 69 2.19 5.94 1.98
N THR A 70 2.66 6.43 3.12
CA THR A 70 3.48 7.64 3.20
C THR A 70 4.98 7.35 3.41
N THR A 71 5.41 6.08 3.34
CA THR A 71 6.83 5.71 3.43
C THR A 71 7.54 5.68 2.08
N ARG A 72 6.92 6.20 1.01
CA ARG A 72 7.54 6.34 -0.31
C ARG A 72 8.68 7.35 -0.26
N LYS A 73 9.70 7.18 -1.10
CA LYS A 73 10.94 7.97 -1.07
C LYS A 73 10.72 9.47 -1.13
N VAL A 74 9.92 9.95 -2.08
CA VAL A 74 9.65 11.39 -2.24
C VAL A 74 9.10 11.98 -0.95
N ARG A 75 8.19 11.29 -0.27
CA ARG A 75 7.61 11.76 1.00
C ARG A 75 8.64 11.74 2.13
N MET A 76 9.48 10.71 2.19
CA MET A 76 10.56 10.62 3.18
C MET A 76 11.60 11.71 2.96
N GLU A 77 11.97 11.97 1.71
CA GLU A 77 12.93 13.03 1.34
C GLU A 77 12.41 14.43 1.69
N GLN A 78 11.14 14.73 1.37
CA GLN A 78 10.49 16.00 1.73
C GLN A 78 10.52 16.28 3.23
N ASN A 79 10.60 15.26 4.06
CA ASN A 79 10.67 15.36 5.52
C ASN A 79 12.05 15.09 6.09
N GLN A 80 13.09 15.03 5.24
CA GLN A 80 14.50 14.88 5.64
C GLN A 80 14.77 13.60 6.46
N VAL A 81 14.07 12.49 6.13
CA VAL A 81 14.20 11.20 6.81
C VAL A 81 14.37 10.04 5.81
N LEU A 82 14.90 10.31 4.61
CA LEU A 82 15.06 9.31 3.55
C LEU A 82 15.97 8.14 3.99
N GLU A 83 16.94 8.39 4.86
CA GLU A 83 17.83 7.36 5.44
C GLU A 83 17.04 6.27 6.20
N SER A 84 15.86 6.60 6.71
CA SER A 84 14.98 5.66 7.41
C SER A 84 14.09 4.83 6.47
N PHE A 85 14.16 5.02 5.14
CA PHE A 85 13.26 4.38 4.17
C PHE A 85 13.18 2.85 4.34
N ASN A 86 14.33 2.17 4.42
CA ASN A 86 14.36 0.72 4.59
C ASN A 86 13.78 0.30 5.94
N LEU A 87 14.14 1.03 7.00
CA LEU A 87 13.72 0.75 8.37
C LEU A 87 12.18 0.83 8.50
N VAL A 88 11.57 1.94 8.07
CA VAL A 88 10.13 2.13 8.25
C VAL A 88 9.28 1.19 7.40
N ASN A 89 9.69 0.89 6.16
CA ASN A 89 8.98 -0.07 5.32
C ASN A 89 9.05 -1.48 5.90
N LYS A 90 10.21 -1.92 6.40
CA LYS A 90 10.35 -3.18 7.11
C LYS A 90 9.54 -3.21 8.41
N LYS A 91 9.60 -2.13 9.21
CA LYS A 91 8.86 -2.01 10.46
C LYS A 91 7.34 -2.10 10.24
N ALA A 92 6.81 -1.46 9.20
CA ALA A 92 5.40 -1.57 8.86
C ALA A 92 4.96 -3.03 8.63
N CYS A 93 5.80 -3.83 7.96
CA CYS A 93 5.54 -5.25 7.77
C CYS A 93 5.59 -6.03 9.09
N GLU A 94 6.59 -5.78 9.93
CA GLU A 94 6.76 -6.44 11.24
C GLU A 94 5.52 -6.21 12.13
N LEU A 95 5.02 -4.97 12.18
CA LEU A 95 3.86 -4.62 13.00
C LEU A 95 2.56 -5.25 12.46
N ALA A 96 2.37 -5.31 11.15
CA ALA A 96 1.23 -5.99 10.53
C ALA A 96 1.28 -7.51 10.80
N LEU A 97 2.45 -8.14 10.65
CA LEU A 97 2.66 -9.55 10.99
C LEU A 97 2.35 -9.83 12.46
N LYS A 98 2.83 -8.96 13.36
CA LYS A 98 2.55 -9.09 14.80
C LYS A 98 1.07 -9.00 15.12
N ALA A 99 0.34 -8.08 14.49
CA ALA A 99 -1.10 -7.98 14.64
C ALA A 99 -1.82 -9.24 14.14
N LYS A 100 -1.41 -9.78 12.97
CA LYS A 100 -1.94 -11.04 12.44
C LYS A 100 -1.72 -12.20 13.43
N GLU A 101 -0.52 -12.36 13.97
CA GLU A 101 -0.19 -13.38 14.98
C GLU A 101 -1.08 -13.25 16.21
N LEU A 102 -1.17 -12.04 16.78
CA LEU A 102 -1.96 -11.78 18.00
C LEU A 102 -3.46 -12.01 17.78
N SER A 103 -3.96 -11.74 16.58
CA SER A 103 -5.38 -11.93 16.24
C SER A 103 -5.80 -13.38 16.21
N LYS A 104 -4.87 -14.32 15.98
CA LYS A 104 -5.10 -15.76 15.75
C LYS A 104 -6.10 -16.02 14.60
N LYS A 105 -6.38 -15.04 13.75
CA LYS A 105 -7.29 -15.15 12.61
C LYS A 105 -6.51 -15.43 11.32
N ASN A 106 -7.14 -16.18 10.42
CA ASN A 106 -6.59 -16.45 9.09
C ASN A 106 -6.92 -15.30 8.14
N ILE A 107 -6.14 -14.22 8.22
CA ILE A 107 -6.24 -13.05 7.35
C ILE A 107 -5.00 -12.95 6.45
N PHE A 108 -5.10 -12.17 5.38
CA PHE A 108 -3.98 -11.86 4.51
C PHE A 108 -3.41 -10.47 4.79
N ILE A 109 -2.13 -10.29 4.47
CA ILE A 109 -1.44 -9.00 4.54
C ILE A 109 -1.11 -8.55 3.11
N ALA A 110 -1.63 -7.39 2.71
CA ALA A 110 -1.28 -6.74 1.46
C ALA A 110 -0.20 -5.69 1.68
N GLY A 111 0.81 -5.69 0.82
CA GLY A 111 1.79 -4.61 0.76
C GLY A 111 1.19 -3.40 0.05
N SER A 112 0.93 -2.31 0.77
CA SER A 112 0.46 -1.07 0.15
C SER A 112 1.59 -0.40 -0.62
N LEU A 113 1.42 -0.27 -1.94
CA LEU A 113 2.31 0.43 -2.86
C LEU A 113 1.58 1.66 -3.42
N PRO A 114 1.77 2.84 -2.83
CA PRO A 114 1.12 4.07 -3.26
C PRO A 114 1.71 4.62 -4.56
N ALA A 115 1.04 5.60 -5.17
CA ALA A 115 1.67 6.48 -6.14
C ALA A 115 2.99 7.02 -5.57
N GLN A 116 4.08 6.93 -6.34
CA GLN A 116 5.44 7.16 -5.81
C GLN A 116 5.82 8.65 -5.73
N ASN A 117 4.97 9.53 -6.24
CA ASN A 117 5.10 10.99 -6.12
C ASN A 117 3.91 11.56 -5.34
N ASP A 118 3.18 12.51 -5.89
CA ASP A 118 2.03 13.11 -5.24
C ASP A 118 0.78 12.24 -5.37
N THR A 119 -0.05 12.28 -4.33
CA THR A 119 -1.31 11.55 -4.30
C THR A 119 -2.35 12.31 -5.11
N TYR A 120 -3.18 11.60 -5.88
CA TYR A 120 -4.27 12.12 -6.73
C TYR A 120 -3.83 12.91 -7.97
N GLU A 121 -2.54 12.94 -8.25
CA GLU A 121 -1.95 13.56 -9.42
C GLU A 121 -1.19 12.54 -10.28
N VAL A 122 -1.04 12.85 -11.56
CA VAL A 122 -0.27 12.00 -12.48
C VAL A 122 1.22 12.20 -12.23
N ASP A 123 1.94 11.12 -12.01
CA ASP A 123 3.40 11.17 -11.93
C ASP A 123 4.00 11.36 -13.34
N LYS A 124 4.56 12.54 -13.59
CA LYS A 124 5.16 12.94 -14.88
C LYS A 124 6.67 12.71 -14.94
N ARG A 125 7.28 12.21 -13.87
CA ARG A 125 8.72 11.92 -13.82
C ARG A 125 9.13 10.88 -14.86
N ASP A 126 10.43 10.73 -15.09
CA ASP A 126 10.96 9.70 -15.98
C ASP A 126 10.49 8.29 -15.55
N LYS A 127 10.18 7.44 -16.55
CA LYS A 127 9.69 6.07 -16.31
C LYS A 127 10.64 5.27 -15.44
N LYS A 128 11.95 5.40 -15.63
CA LYS A 128 12.96 4.63 -14.87
C LYS A 128 13.00 5.05 -13.41
N ILE A 129 12.74 6.33 -13.12
CA ILE A 129 12.66 6.83 -11.74
C ILE A 129 11.44 6.22 -11.05
N ILE A 130 10.27 6.27 -11.69
CA ILE A 130 9.04 5.71 -11.15
C ILE A 130 9.19 4.20 -10.94
N GLU A 131 9.72 3.48 -11.93
CA GLU A 131 9.97 2.03 -11.86
C GLU A 131 10.91 1.69 -10.70
N LYS A 132 12.00 2.45 -10.54
CA LYS A 132 12.95 2.26 -9.45
C LYS A 132 12.33 2.49 -8.09
N ASP A 133 11.51 3.54 -7.93
CA ASP A 133 10.88 3.86 -6.66
C ASP A 133 9.86 2.78 -6.26
N PHE A 134 9.03 2.31 -7.19
CA PHE A 134 8.15 1.16 -6.95
C PHE A 134 8.93 -0.10 -6.59
N PHE A 135 10.01 -0.39 -7.34
CA PHE A 135 10.81 -1.59 -7.11
C PHE A 135 11.49 -1.58 -5.75
N ASP A 136 12.09 -0.46 -5.35
CA ASP A 136 12.81 -0.35 -4.08
C ASP A 136 11.86 -0.56 -2.89
N GLN A 137 10.65 0.00 -2.93
CA GLN A 137 9.64 -0.22 -1.90
C GLN A 137 9.08 -1.65 -1.95
N ALA A 138 8.66 -2.12 -3.11
CA ALA A 138 8.08 -3.46 -3.28
C ALA A 138 9.06 -4.57 -2.87
N LYS A 139 10.35 -4.42 -3.17
CA LYS A 139 11.40 -5.38 -2.79
C LYS A 139 11.51 -5.56 -1.28
N ILE A 140 11.37 -4.47 -0.50
CA ILE A 140 11.39 -4.55 0.96
C ILE A 140 10.14 -5.27 1.48
N LEU A 141 8.97 -4.98 0.92
CA LEU A 141 7.71 -5.53 1.37
C LEU A 141 7.52 -7.00 0.97
N SER A 142 8.00 -7.39 -0.22
CA SER A 142 7.72 -8.68 -0.87
C SER A 142 7.92 -9.92 0.03
N PRO A 143 8.98 -10.03 0.87
CA PRO A 143 9.16 -11.20 1.73
C PRO A 143 8.13 -11.34 2.85
N HIS A 144 7.40 -10.28 3.15
CA HIS A 144 6.56 -10.15 4.35
C HIS A 144 5.06 -10.08 4.06
N VAL A 145 4.67 -10.00 2.80
CA VAL A 145 3.27 -9.80 2.39
C VAL A 145 2.78 -10.93 1.49
N ASP A 146 1.48 -11.17 1.51
CA ASP A 146 0.85 -12.21 0.70
C ASP A 146 0.67 -11.76 -0.75
N PHE A 147 0.35 -10.47 -0.98
CA PHE A 147 0.20 -9.84 -2.28
C PHE A 147 0.42 -8.32 -2.18
N PHE A 148 0.38 -7.61 -3.32
CA PHE A 148 0.47 -6.15 -3.33
C PHE A 148 -0.89 -5.51 -3.60
N TYR A 149 -1.14 -4.39 -2.94
CA TYR A 149 -2.20 -3.46 -3.24
C TYR A 149 -1.60 -2.17 -3.80
N LEU A 150 -1.83 -1.91 -5.09
CA LEU A 150 -1.46 -0.63 -5.70
C LEU A 150 -2.46 0.41 -5.23
N ASP A 151 -2.00 1.36 -4.42
CA ASP A 151 -2.86 2.20 -3.61
C ASP A 151 -3.03 3.58 -4.23
N VAL A 152 -4.24 3.86 -4.72
CA VAL A 152 -4.67 5.19 -5.22
C VAL A 152 -3.85 5.68 -6.42
N LEU A 153 -3.60 4.82 -7.42
CA LEU A 153 -2.88 5.23 -8.62
C LEU A 153 -3.72 6.18 -9.50
N SER A 154 -3.06 7.08 -10.20
CA SER A 154 -3.67 8.22 -10.91
C SER A 154 -3.66 8.09 -12.42
N SER A 155 -2.97 7.09 -12.98
CA SER A 155 -2.83 6.90 -14.43
C SER A 155 -2.58 5.46 -14.82
N GLY A 156 -2.98 5.10 -16.04
CA GLY A 156 -2.66 3.81 -16.64
C GLY A 156 -1.16 3.58 -16.78
N ARG A 157 -0.38 4.65 -16.97
CA ARG A 157 1.09 4.57 -17.01
C ARG A 157 1.68 4.10 -15.69
N GLU A 158 1.22 4.64 -14.55
CA GLU A 158 1.68 4.22 -13.22
C GLU A 158 1.25 2.77 -12.92
N ILE A 159 0.02 2.41 -13.31
CA ILE A 159 -0.49 1.04 -13.18
C ILE A 159 0.45 0.08 -13.91
N GLU A 160 0.75 0.34 -15.19
CA GLU A 160 1.61 -0.53 -16.01
C GLU A 160 3.02 -0.68 -15.40
N ILE A 161 3.62 0.43 -14.96
CA ILE A 161 4.95 0.41 -14.32
C ILE A 161 4.92 -0.43 -13.04
N ALA A 162 3.97 -0.16 -12.16
CA ALA A 162 3.86 -0.86 -10.87
C ALA A 162 3.56 -2.36 -11.05
N MET A 163 2.71 -2.71 -12.02
CA MET A 163 2.40 -4.10 -12.34
C MET A 163 3.63 -4.83 -12.87
N ASN A 164 4.41 -4.23 -13.77
CA ASN A 164 5.66 -4.82 -14.28
C ASN A 164 6.69 -5.04 -13.16
N VAL A 165 6.74 -4.15 -12.18
CA VAL A 165 7.62 -4.30 -11.01
C VAL A 165 7.17 -5.46 -10.14
N THR A 166 5.89 -5.52 -9.80
CA THR A 166 5.35 -6.56 -8.91
C THR A 166 5.39 -7.95 -9.53
N GLN A 167 5.22 -8.04 -10.86
CA GLN A 167 5.38 -9.28 -11.62
C GLN A 167 6.79 -9.86 -11.48
N LYS A 168 7.84 -9.03 -11.51
CA LYS A 168 9.22 -9.45 -11.28
C LYS A 168 9.44 -10.07 -9.89
N LEU A 169 8.55 -9.77 -8.94
CA LEU A 169 8.58 -10.28 -7.57
C LEU A 169 7.64 -11.48 -7.33
N ASN A 170 7.01 -11.99 -8.39
CA ASN A 170 6.10 -13.16 -8.34
C ASN A 170 4.97 -13.00 -7.30
N LYS A 171 4.36 -11.80 -7.21
CA LYS A 171 3.24 -11.52 -6.31
C LYS A 171 2.01 -11.13 -7.09
N LEU A 172 0.84 -11.60 -6.63
CA LEU A 172 -0.45 -11.11 -7.09
C LEU A 172 -0.59 -9.62 -6.77
N VAL A 173 -1.42 -8.94 -7.55
CA VAL A 173 -1.66 -7.50 -7.44
C VAL A 173 -3.15 -7.21 -7.46
N LEU A 174 -3.59 -6.41 -6.50
CA LEU A 174 -4.88 -5.74 -6.52
C LEU A 174 -4.65 -4.27 -6.86
N VAL A 175 -5.35 -3.74 -7.86
CA VAL A 175 -5.14 -2.37 -8.35
C VAL A 175 -6.22 -1.44 -7.81
N GLY A 176 -5.82 -0.48 -6.98
CA GLY A 176 -6.63 0.63 -6.52
C GLY A 176 -6.31 1.91 -7.30
N VAL A 177 -7.35 2.63 -7.72
CA VAL A 177 -7.22 3.86 -8.51
C VAL A 177 -8.02 4.99 -7.90
N HIS A 178 -7.56 6.23 -8.09
CA HIS A 178 -8.35 7.41 -7.83
C HIS A 178 -9.27 7.72 -9.00
N ILE A 179 -10.55 7.93 -8.72
CA ILE A 179 -11.56 8.28 -9.72
C ILE A 179 -12.11 9.67 -9.40
N LYS A 180 -12.04 10.58 -10.37
CA LYS A 180 -12.66 11.90 -10.30
C LYS A 180 -14.18 11.81 -10.41
N LYS A 181 -14.91 12.88 -10.06
CA LYS A 181 -16.38 12.96 -10.15
C LYS A 181 -16.94 12.66 -11.53
N ASN A 182 -16.15 12.84 -12.59
CA ASN A 182 -16.54 12.55 -13.98
C ASN A 182 -16.28 11.10 -14.41
N GLY A 183 -15.93 10.19 -13.49
CA GLY A 183 -15.65 8.78 -13.78
C GLY A 183 -14.31 8.50 -14.45
N LYS A 184 -13.40 9.47 -14.47
CA LYS A 184 -12.08 9.34 -15.09
C LYS A 184 -10.96 9.35 -14.06
N LEU A 185 -9.85 8.72 -14.39
CA LEU A 185 -8.59 8.86 -13.64
C LEU A 185 -8.09 10.32 -13.71
N PRO A 186 -7.19 10.74 -12.82
CA PRO A 186 -6.54 12.05 -12.92
C PRO A 186 -5.85 12.29 -14.28
N SER A 187 -5.34 11.25 -14.90
CA SER A 187 -4.75 11.26 -16.27
C SER A 187 -5.75 11.56 -17.40
N GLY A 188 -7.05 11.48 -17.12
CA GLY A 188 -8.11 11.64 -18.12
C GLY A 188 -8.58 10.33 -18.75
N GLU A 189 -7.96 9.21 -18.49
CA GLU A 189 -8.37 7.88 -18.96
C GLU A 189 -9.69 7.47 -18.30
N SER A 190 -10.58 6.81 -19.03
CA SER A 190 -11.81 6.26 -18.44
C SER A 190 -11.49 5.02 -17.63
N ILE A 191 -12.23 4.81 -16.54
CA ILE A 191 -12.10 3.60 -15.72
C ILE A 191 -12.42 2.34 -16.54
N THR A 192 -13.39 2.41 -17.45
CA THR A 192 -13.79 1.28 -18.31
C THR A 192 -12.65 0.87 -19.23
N GLU A 193 -12.01 1.83 -19.92
CA GLU A 193 -10.86 1.55 -20.78
C GLU A 193 -9.68 0.99 -19.98
N THR A 194 -9.41 1.56 -18.80
CA THR A 194 -8.36 1.09 -17.90
C THR A 194 -8.61 -0.36 -17.47
N VAL A 195 -9.82 -0.69 -17.03
CA VAL A 195 -10.18 -2.07 -16.65
C VAL A 195 -10.06 -3.01 -17.85
N GLN A 196 -10.55 -2.63 -19.04
CA GLN A 196 -10.46 -3.48 -20.24
C GLN A 196 -9.01 -3.76 -20.62
N LYS A 197 -8.12 -2.77 -20.50
CA LYS A 197 -6.70 -2.91 -20.82
C LYS A 197 -6.00 -3.92 -19.90
N TYR A 198 -6.33 -3.94 -18.62
CA TYR A 198 -5.56 -4.71 -17.62
C TYR A 198 -6.24 -6.01 -17.16
N LYS A 199 -7.56 -6.18 -17.32
CA LYS A 199 -8.31 -7.35 -16.81
C LYS A 199 -7.85 -8.70 -17.32
N ASN A 200 -7.26 -8.75 -18.53
CA ASN A 200 -6.85 -9.99 -19.20
C ASN A 200 -5.32 -10.21 -19.18
N GLN A 201 -4.57 -9.35 -18.51
CA GLN A 201 -3.14 -9.58 -18.39
C GLN A 201 -2.91 -10.79 -17.49
N ARG A 202 -2.17 -11.78 -17.99
CA ARG A 202 -1.77 -12.95 -17.21
C ARG A 202 -0.66 -12.53 -16.26
N TRP A 203 -0.89 -12.72 -15.02
CA TRP A 203 0.03 -12.48 -13.90
C TRP A 203 0.61 -13.80 -13.42
#